data_439394fb1eeee2b49995b21247bc1047
#
_entry.id   439394fb1eeee2b49995b21247bc1047
#
_cell.length_a   1.000
_cell.length_b   1.000
_cell.length_c   1.000
_cell.angle_alpha   90.00
_cell.angle_beta   90.00
_cell.angle_gamma   90.00
#
_symmetry.space_group_name_H-M   'P 1'
#
loop_
_entity.id
_entity.type
_entity.pdbx_description
1 polymer ?
#
loop_
_entity_poly.entity_id
_entity_poly.type
_entity_poly.pdbx_seq_one_letter_code
_entity_poly.pdbx_strand_id
1 'polypeptide(L)'
;SMGDDTPMAVLSGRVRSVYDYFRQQFAQVTNPAIDPLREAIVMSLETCLGAERNVFEETADHANRAILSSPVISPAKWRTIMNLDERPGFARHVIDLNVAEGTLLGDAVKDITAQAEAAVREGKTIIVLSDRAIEQGKLPVHAALAVGAVHHHLTAVGLRSECNILVETATTR
;
A
#
# COMPACT_ATOMS: atom_id res chain seq x y z
N SER A 1 -2.66 -18.43 8.89
CA SER A 1 -3.60 -19.25 9.67
C SER A 1 -4.98 -19.17 9.04
N MET A 2 -5.64 -20.29 8.97
CA MET A 2 -7.05 -20.39 8.60
C MET A 2 -7.88 -19.68 9.67
N GLY A 3 -8.90 -18.94 9.34
CA GLY A 3 -9.75 -18.15 10.22
C GLY A 3 -9.76 -18.47 11.70
N ASP A 4 -10.21 -17.58 12.49
CA ASP A 4 -10.31 -17.71 13.94
C ASP A 4 -11.75 -17.37 14.34
N ASP A 5 -12.47 -18.31 14.93
CA ASP A 5 -13.85 -18.14 15.40
C ASP A 5 -13.94 -17.46 16.77
N THR A 6 -12.79 -17.12 17.37
CA THR A 6 -12.77 -16.41 18.64
C THR A 6 -13.40 -15.02 18.48
N PRO A 7 -14.38 -14.65 19.32
CA PRO A 7 -14.98 -13.31 19.26
C PRO A 7 -13.94 -12.20 19.39
N MET A 8 -14.15 -11.12 18.63
CA MET A 8 -13.27 -9.95 18.75
C MET A 8 -13.39 -9.34 20.14
N ALA A 9 -12.25 -9.15 20.80
CA ALA A 9 -12.19 -8.61 22.15
C ALA A 9 -12.28 -7.06 22.13
N VAL A 10 -13.36 -6.50 21.57
CA VAL A 10 -13.57 -5.04 21.46
C VAL A 10 -13.59 -4.30 22.79
N LEU A 11 -13.91 -5.00 23.90
CA LEU A 11 -13.91 -4.46 25.27
C LEU A 11 -12.69 -4.92 26.07
N SER A 12 -11.69 -5.50 25.43
CA SER A 12 -10.47 -5.94 26.10
C SER A 12 -9.56 -4.76 26.42
N GLY A 13 -9.04 -4.68 27.64
CA GLY A 13 -7.97 -3.77 28.02
C GLY A 13 -6.58 -4.16 27.49
N ARG A 14 -6.46 -5.25 26.73
CA ARG A 14 -5.19 -5.71 26.15
C ARG A 14 -4.92 -4.96 24.86
N VAL A 15 -3.67 -4.56 24.68
CA VAL A 15 -3.20 -4.02 23.39
C VAL A 15 -3.25 -5.10 22.34
N ARG A 16 -3.94 -4.81 21.23
CA ARG A 16 -4.06 -5.70 20.07
C ARG A 16 -3.61 -4.97 18.81
N SER A 17 -2.98 -5.73 17.90
CA SER A 17 -2.68 -5.22 16.57
C SER A 17 -3.98 -5.11 15.76
N VAL A 18 -4.07 -4.09 14.90
CA VAL A 18 -5.22 -3.94 13.98
C VAL A 18 -5.41 -5.19 13.10
N TYR A 19 -4.36 -5.93 12.80
CA TYR A 19 -4.43 -7.17 12.02
C TYR A 19 -5.19 -8.30 12.72
N ASP A 20 -5.31 -8.26 14.05
CA ASP A 20 -6.08 -9.27 14.80
C ASP A 20 -7.60 -9.15 14.56
N TYR A 21 -8.05 -8.03 13.96
CA TYR A 21 -9.45 -7.79 13.61
C TYR A 21 -9.81 -8.22 12.17
N PHE A 22 -8.84 -8.58 11.35
CA PHE A 22 -9.08 -9.13 10.01
C PHE A 22 -9.27 -10.64 10.09
N ARG A 23 -10.41 -11.11 9.61
CA ARG A 23 -10.79 -12.53 9.65
C ARG A 23 -11.35 -12.96 8.32
N GLN A 24 -11.02 -14.17 7.93
CA GLN A 24 -11.64 -14.83 6.79
C GLN A 24 -13.08 -15.22 7.16
N GLN A 25 -14.05 -14.84 6.34
CA GLN A 25 -15.47 -15.09 6.58
C GLN A 25 -16.11 -15.98 5.51
N PHE A 26 -15.33 -16.66 4.72
CA PHE A 26 -15.83 -17.57 3.69
C PHE A 26 -15.11 -18.90 3.73
N ALA A 27 -15.80 -19.95 3.27
CA ALA A 27 -15.17 -21.26 3.09
C ALA A 27 -14.29 -21.24 1.85
N GLN A 28 -13.10 -21.80 1.95
CA GLN A 28 -12.14 -21.91 0.87
C GLN A 28 -11.83 -23.39 0.61
N VAL A 29 -11.79 -23.79 -0.65
CA VAL A 29 -11.41 -25.16 -1.01
C VAL A 29 -9.92 -25.38 -0.73
N THR A 30 -9.59 -26.56 -0.23
CA THR A 30 -8.21 -26.94 0.10
C THR A 30 -7.36 -27.11 -1.16
N ASN A 31 -7.96 -27.69 -2.23
CA ASN A 31 -7.32 -27.94 -3.52
C ASN A 31 -8.12 -27.25 -4.63
N PRO A 32 -7.85 -25.96 -4.91
CA PRO A 32 -8.49 -25.27 -6.02
C PRO A 32 -8.13 -25.96 -7.35
N ALA A 33 -9.09 -26.01 -8.28
CA ALA A 33 -8.93 -26.61 -9.59
C ALA A 33 -8.05 -25.75 -10.51
N ILE A 34 -6.76 -25.67 -10.21
CA ILE A 34 -5.74 -24.97 -10.99
C ILE A 34 -4.82 -26.02 -11.60
N ASP A 35 -4.71 -25.99 -12.91
CA ASP A 35 -3.77 -26.87 -13.62
C ASP A 35 -2.32 -26.31 -13.53
N PRO A 36 -1.29 -27.17 -13.68
CA PRO A 36 0.11 -26.75 -13.53
C PRO A 36 0.53 -25.66 -14.53
N LEU A 37 -0.13 -25.53 -15.68
CA LEU A 37 0.20 -24.51 -16.67
C LEU A 37 -0.31 -23.13 -16.28
N ARG A 38 -1.43 -23.06 -15.55
CA ARG A 38 -1.98 -21.82 -15.03
C ARG A 38 -1.38 -21.39 -13.71
N GLU A 39 -0.79 -22.32 -12.96
CA GLU A 39 -0.25 -22.05 -11.63
C GLU A 39 0.74 -20.88 -11.66
N ALA A 40 1.63 -20.84 -12.64
CA ALA A 40 2.61 -19.77 -12.78
C ALA A 40 1.98 -18.37 -12.97
N ILE A 41 0.78 -18.30 -13.53
CA ILE A 41 0.05 -17.05 -13.76
C ILE A 41 -0.77 -16.69 -12.53
N VAL A 42 -1.64 -17.60 -12.07
CA VAL A 42 -2.61 -17.32 -11.00
C VAL A 42 -1.98 -17.25 -9.61
N MET A 43 -0.81 -17.87 -9.43
CA MET A 43 -0.02 -17.85 -8.18
C MET A 43 1.17 -16.89 -8.25
N SER A 44 1.32 -16.15 -9.34
CA SER A 44 2.39 -15.17 -9.47
C SER A 44 2.22 -14.02 -8.47
N LEU A 45 3.33 -13.65 -7.83
CA LEU A 45 3.44 -12.45 -6.99
C LEU A 45 4.13 -11.31 -7.74
N GLU A 46 4.36 -11.47 -9.05
CA GLU A 46 4.98 -10.44 -9.86
C GLU A 46 4.17 -9.14 -9.80
N THR A 47 4.87 -8.04 -9.56
CA THR A 47 4.28 -6.73 -9.34
C THR A 47 5.00 -5.70 -10.20
N CYS A 48 4.26 -4.82 -10.84
CA CYS A 48 4.81 -3.75 -11.67
C CYS A 48 4.67 -2.39 -10.98
N LEU A 49 5.71 -1.58 -11.06
CA LEU A 49 5.71 -0.18 -10.63
C LEU A 49 5.95 0.74 -11.83
N GLY A 50 5.44 1.95 -11.73
CA GLY A 50 5.53 3.00 -12.75
C GLY A 50 4.16 3.52 -13.16
N ALA A 51 4.15 4.58 -14.00
CA ALA A 51 2.91 5.17 -14.47
C ALA A 51 2.12 4.18 -15.33
N GLU A 52 0.85 3.99 -15.02
CA GLU A 52 -0.06 3.30 -15.92
C GLU A 52 -0.40 4.21 -17.10
N ARG A 53 -0.67 3.58 -18.25
CA ARG A 53 -1.01 4.30 -19.47
C ARG A 53 -2.40 3.88 -19.93
N ASN A 54 -3.00 4.70 -20.79
CA ASN A 54 -4.29 4.38 -21.37
C ASN A 54 -4.19 3.07 -22.20
N VAL A 55 -4.91 2.04 -21.78
CA VAL A 55 -4.89 0.70 -22.42
C VAL A 55 -5.45 0.72 -23.86
N PHE A 56 -6.14 1.78 -24.26
CA PHE A 56 -6.65 1.97 -25.63
C PHE A 56 -5.64 2.66 -26.56
N GLU A 57 -4.47 3.03 -26.05
CA GLU A 57 -3.42 3.68 -26.83
C GLU A 57 -2.16 2.79 -26.86
N GLU A 58 -1.76 2.36 -28.04
CA GLU A 58 -0.56 1.53 -28.24
C GLU A 58 0.68 2.42 -28.32
N THR A 59 1.40 2.59 -27.22
CA THR A 59 2.64 3.35 -27.17
C THR A 59 3.78 2.57 -26.51
N ALA A 60 5.02 2.89 -26.85
CA ALA A 60 6.20 2.27 -26.25
C ALA A 60 6.32 2.57 -24.73
N ASP A 61 5.67 3.61 -24.24
CA ASP A 61 5.68 4.02 -22.84
C ASP A 61 5.04 2.98 -21.90
N HIS A 62 4.20 2.07 -22.43
CA HIS A 62 3.65 0.95 -21.65
C HIS A 62 4.74 -0.01 -21.15
N ALA A 63 5.88 -0.08 -21.83
CA ALA A 63 7.03 -0.88 -21.43
C ALA A 63 7.91 -0.20 -20.35
N ASN A 64 7.67 1.07 -20.01
CA ASN A 64 8.44 1.79 -18.99
C ASN A 64 7.95 1.45 -17.58
N ARG A 65 8.17 0.19 -17.18
CA ARG A 65 7.76 -0.36 -15.89
C ARG A 65 8.93 -1.02 -15.18
N ALA A 66 8.95 -0.93 -13.85
CA ALA A 66 9.86 -1.71 -13.02
C ALA A 66 9.14 -2.98 -12.56
N ILE A 67 9.64 -4.14 -12.98
CA ILE A 67 9.05 -5.44 -12.64
C ILE A 67 9.74 -6.01 -11.41
N LEU A 68 8.95 -6.37 -10.43
CA LEU A 68 9.36 -6.97 -9.16
C LEU A 68 8.82 -8.40 -9.08
N SER A 69 9.64 -9.35 -8.69
CA SER A 69 9.23 -10.75 -8.48
C SER A 69 8.30 -10.96 -7.27
N SER A 70 8.15 -9.94 -6.42
CA SER A 70 7.32 -9.97 -5.23
C SER A 70 6.94 -8.55 -4.81
N PRO A 71 5.73 -8.33 -4.25
CA PRO A 71 5.34 -7.05 -3.67
C PRO A 71 6.08 -6.75 -2.35
N VAL A 72 6.68 -7.77 -1.72
CA VAL A 72 7.51 -7.60 -0.52
C VAL A 72 8.96 -7.50 -0.96
N ILE A 73 9.61 -6.38 -0.66
CA ILE A 73 10.93 -6.05 -1.17
C ILE A 73 11.97 -5.87 -0.05
N SER A 74 13.20 -6.24 -0.37
CA SER A 74 14.33 -6.06 0.55
C SER A 74 14.74 -4.59 0.68
N PRO A 75 15.45 -4.20 1.78
CA PRO A 75 15.99 -2.85 1.92
C PRO A 75 16.91 -2.41 0.77
N ALA A 76 17.61 -3.35 0.12
CA ALA A 76 18.44 -3.05 -1.03
C ALA A 76 17.59 -2.67 -2.26
N LYS A 77 16.56 -3.46 -2.57
CA LYS A 77 15.60 -3.15 -3.64
C LYS A 77 14.83 -1.86 -3.36
N TRP A 78 14.44 -1.63 -2.09
CA TRP A 78 13.81 -0.39 -1.66
C TRP A 78 14.66 0.83 -2.04
N ARG A 79 15.95 0.84 -1.67
CA ARG A 79 16.87 1.93 -2.04
C ARG A 79 16.96 2.13 -3.56
N THR A 80 16.98 1.05 -4.32
CA THR A 80 16.97 1.13 -5.79
C THR A 80 15.72 1.79 -6.32
N ILE A 81 14.53 1.42 -5.79
CA ILE A 81 13.26 2.03 -6.19
C ILE A 81 13.23 3.52 -5.82
N MET A 82 13.71 3.87 -4.64
CA MET A 82 13.78 5.27 -4.20
C MET A 82 14.68 6.13 -5.10
N ASN A 83 15.66 5.52 -5.77
CA ASN A 83 16.54 6.22 -6.71
C ASN A 83 15.96 6.32 -8.14
N LEU A 84 14.76 5.80 -8.40
CA LEU A 84 14.10 5.93 -9.70
C LEU A 84 13.38 7.27 -9.89
N ASP A 85 13.31 8.11 -8.86
CA ASP A 85 12.54 9.36 -8.84
C ASP A 85 12.83 10.30 -10.02
N GLU A 86 14.08 10.33 -10.49
CA GLU A 86 14.50 11.15 -11.62
C GLU A 86 14.08 10.60 -13.00
N ARG A 87 13.61 9.35 -13.05
CA ARG A 87 13.17 8.72 -14.29
C ARG A 87 11.73 9.13 -14.62
N PRO A 88 11.43 9.45 -15.89
CA PRO A 88 10.06 9.67 -16.32
C PRO A 88 9.13 8.51 -15.94
N GLY A 89 7.98 8.81 -15.34
CA GLY A 89 7.02 7.80 -14.92
C GLY A 89 7.28 7.16 -13.56
N PHE A 90 8.28 7.64 -12.79
CA PHE A 90 8.63 7.15 -11.46
C PHE A 90 8.73 8.25 -10.39
N ALA A 91 8.22 9.43 -10.68
CA ALA A 91 8.21 10.54 -9.72
C ALA A 91 7.48 10.12 -8.44
N ARG A 92 8.12 10.34 -7.28
CA ARG A 92 7.58 9.91 -5.99
C ARG A 92 7.22 11.07 -5.08
N HIS A 93 6.37 10.76 -4.10
CA HIS A 93 6.10 11.59 -2.94
C HIS A 93 6.05 10.71 -1.69
N VAL A 94 6.72 11.14 -0.63
CA VAL A 94 6.76 10.41 0.66
C VAL A 94 5.85 11.14 1.65
N ILE A 95 4.91 10.41 2.23
CA ILE A 95 3.99 10.89 3.26
C ILE A 95 4.43 10.27 4.58
N ASP A 96 4.79 11.12 5.53
CA ASP A 96 5.12 10.70 6.91
C ASP A 96 3.82 10.33 7.64
N LEU A 97 3.76 9.11 8.14
CA LEU A 97 2.63 8.62 8.94
C LEU A 97 2.72 9.02 10.43
N ASN A 98 3.83 9.63 10.85
CA ASN A 98 4.02 10.04 12.23
C ASN A 98 3.39 11.42 12.45
N VAL A 99 2.39 11.47 13.31
CA VAL A 99 1.65 12.69 13.68
C VAL A 99 1.94 13.10 15.10
N ALA A 100 1.79 14.37 15.42
CA ALA A 100 2.00 14.87 16.78
C ALA A 100 1.08 14.16 17.79
N GLU A 101 1.59 13.86 18.96
CA GLU A 101 0.79 13.33 20.07
C GLU A 101 -0.40 14.25 20.36
N GLY A 102 -1.58 13.68 20.54
CA GLY A 102 -2.83 14.43 20.74
C GLY A 102 -3.57 14.78 19.43
N THR A 103 -2.99 14.55 18.27
CA THR A 103 -3.70 14.69 16.99
C THR A 103 -4.84 13.67 16.93
N LEU A 104 -6.05 14.12 16.57
CA LEU A 104 -7.17 13.22 16.36
C LEU A 104 -6.91 12.34 15.13
N LEU A 105 -7.13 11.04 15.27
CA LEU A 105 -6.90 10.08 14.19
C LEU A 105 -7.65 10.44 12.90
N GLY A 106 -8.88 10.92 13.03
CA GLY A 106 -9.69 11.33 11.87
C GLY A 106 -9.08 12.50 11.09
N ASP A 107 -8.44 13.44 11.78
CA ASP A 107 -7.79 14.58 11.14
C ASP A 107 -6.46 14.18 10.52
N ALA A 108 -5.69 13.32 11.21
CA ALA A 108 -4.48 12.72 10.64
C ALA A 108 -4.75 11.96 9.33
N VAL A 109 -5.80 11.15 9.30
CA VAL A 109 -6.20 10.39 8.11
C VAL A 109 -6.63 11.33 6.98
N LYS A 110 -7.39 12.39 7.27
CA LYS A 110 -7.77 13.38 6.27
C LYS A 110 -6.55 14.08 5.66
N ASP A 111 -5.59 14.45 6.50
CA ASP A 111 -4.37 15.10 6.02
C ASP A 111 -3.54 14.16 5.12
N ILE A 112 -3.33 12.91 5.54
CA ILE A 112 -2.64 11.89 4.74
C ILE A 112 -3.31 11.70 3.38
N THR A 113 -4.64 11.61 3.34
CA THR A 113 -5.38 11.42 2.08
C THR A 113 -5.31 12.65 1.18
N ALA A 114 -5.36 13.85 1.75
CA ALA A 114 -5.23 15.12 1.02
C ALA A 114 -3.83 15.27 0.41
N GLN A 115 -2.77 14.92 1.16
CA GLN A 115 -1.40 14.91 0.64
C GLN A 115 -1.24 13.93 -0.51
N ALA A 116 -1.81 12.73 -0.41
CA ALA A 116 -1.77 11.74 -1.48
C ALA A 116 -2.47 12.24 -2.75
N GLU A 117 -3.67 12.82 -2.62
CA GLU A 117 -4.39 13.40 -3.74
C GLU A 117 -3.61 14.53 -4.42
N ALA A 118 -3.09 15.47 -3.63
CA ALA A 118 -2.29 16.58 -4.15
C ALA A 118 -1.07 16.07 -4.93
N ALA A 119 -0.33 15.12 -4.36
CA ALA A 119 0.84 14.55 -5.01
C ALA A 119 0.50 13.87 -6.35
N VAL A 120 -0.60 13.08 -6.41
CA VAL A 120 -1.02 12.43 -7.66
C VAL A 120 -1.43 13.48 -8.70
N ARG A 121 -2.15 14.53 -8.31
CA ARG A 121 -2.51 15.64 -9.22
C ARG A 121 -1.30 16.40 -9.73
N GLU A 122 -0.20 16.43 -8.98
CA GLU A 122 1.10 16.98 -9.41
C GLU A 122 1.89 16.01 -10.31
N GLY A 123 1.33 14.84 -10.65
CA GLY A 123 1.96 13.86 -11.53
C GLY A 123 2.93 12.90 -10.80
N LYS A 124 2.85 12.80 -9.48
CA LYS A 124 3.59 11.79 -8.73
C LYS A 124 2.94 10.41 -8.93
N THR A 125 3.72 9.48 -9.43
CA THR A 125 3.25 8.12 -9.76
C THR A 125 3.53 7.10 -8.66
N ILE A 126 4.40 7.45 -7.71
CA ILE A 126 4.73 6.60 -6.56
C ILE A 126 4.44 7.37 -5.27
N ILE A 127 3.43 6.92 -4.54
CA ILE A 127 3.09 7.44 -3.22
C ILE A 127 3.66 6.48 -2.18
N VAL A 128 4.56 6.99 -1.34
CA VAL A 128 5.20 6.22 -0.27
C VAL A 128 4.58 6.61 1.06
N LEU A 129 4.00 5.65 1.77
CA LEU A 129 3.51 5.81 3.13
C LEU A 129 4.56 5.24 4.09
N SER A 130 5.17 6.09 4.93
CA SER A 130 6.28 5.67 5.78
C SER A 130 6.05 6.11 7.24
N ASP A 131 6.23 5.16 8.17
CA ASP A 131 6.28 5.45 9.62
C ASP A 131 7.72 5.49 10.16
N ARG A 132 8.72 5.50 9.26
CA ARG A 132 10.12 5.33 9.64
C ARG A 132 10.73 6.50 10.40
N ALA A 133 10.21 7.71 10.23
CA ALA A 133 10.68 8.93 10.89
C ALA A 133 10.13 9.06 12.32
N ILE A 134 10.31 8.03 13.15
CA ILE A 134 9.85 8.00 14.54
C ILE A 134 10.62 9.02 15.37
N GLU A 135 9.90 9.90 16.05
CA GLU A 135 10.44 10.92 16.96
C GLU A 135 9.66 10.93 18.27
N GLN A 136 10.31 11.42 19.32
CA GLN A 136 9.62 11.64 20.60
C GLN A 136 8.48 12.67 20.45
N GLY A 137 7.32 12.37 21.00
CA GLY A 137 6.11 13.21 20.88
C GLY A 137 5.33 13.03 19.59
N LYS A 138 5.69 12.02 18.76
CA LYS A 138 4.91 11.60 17.59
C LYS A 138 4.41 10.18 17.74
N LEU A 139 3.26 9.91 17.15
CA LEU A 139 2.63 8.60 17.10
C LEU A 139 2.36 8.23 15.65
N PRO A 140 2.69 7.00 15.20
CA PRO A 140 2.43 6.58 13.84
C PRO A 140 0.94 6.25 13.64
N VAL A 141 0.36 6.76 12.57
CA VAL A 141 -0.90 6.23 12.04
C VAL A 141 -0.63 4.83 11.51
N HIS A 142 -1.45 3.86 11.92
CA HIS A 142 -1.23 2.47 11.55
C HIS A 142 -1.24 2.30 10.02
N ALA A 143 -0.19 1.68 9.46
CA ALA A 143 0.02 1.58 8.03
C ALA A 143 -1.17 0.97 7.27
N ALA A 144 -1.80 -0.09 7.79
CA ALA A 144 -2.97 -0.69 7.15
C ALA A 144 -4.16 0.29 7.04
N LEU A 145 -4.37 1.13 8.07
CA LEU A 145 -5.41 2.16 8.05
C LEU A 145 -5.07 3.25 7.02
N ALA A 146 -3.82 3.72 7.00
CA ALA A 146 -3.36 4.74 6.06
C ALA A 146 -3.49 4.26 4.60
N VAL A 147 -3.06 3.03 4.31
CA VAL A 147 -3.19 2.42 2.97
C VAL A 147 -4.66 2.33 2.55
N GLY A 148 -5.53 1.82 3.42
CA GLY A 148 -6.96 1.70 3.15
C GLY A 148 -7.59 3.07 2.88
N ALA A 149 -7.29 4.07 3.71
CA ALA A 149 -7.83 5.41 3.55
C ALA A 149 -7.37 6.07 2.24
N VAL A 150 -6.07 6.04 1.93
CA VAL A 150 -5.52 6.57 0.67
C VAL A 150 -6.11 5.85 -0.54
N HIS A 151 -6.18 4.51 -0.49
CA HIS A 151 -6.77 3.73 -1.58
C HIS A 151 -8.21 4.13 -1.87
N HIS A 152 -9.06 4.17 -0.84
CA HIS A 152 -10.47 4.51 -1.00
C HIS A 152 -10.68 5.97 -1.40
N HIS A 153 -9.90 6.89 -0.84
CA HIS A 153 -9.97 8.30 -1.22
C HIS A 153 -9.60 8.50 -2.69
N LEU A 154 -8.46 7.97 -3.13
CA LEU A 154 -8.04 8.07 -4.53
C LEU A 154 -9.01 7.38 -5.49
N THR A 155 -9.66 6.29 -5.06
CA THR A 155 -10.72 5.64 -5.84
C THR A 155 -11.93 6.56 -5.97
N ALA A 156 -12.37 7.19 -4.89
CA ALA A 156 -13.53 8.09 -4.89
C ALA A 156 -13.34 9.32 -5.78
N VAL A 157 -12.09 9.82 -5.87
CA VAL A 157 -11.75 10.99 -6.74
C VAL A 157 -11.25 10.58 -8.13
N GLY A 158 -11.26 9.28 -8.49
CA GLY A 158 -10.90 8.77 -9.80
C GLY A 158 -9.40 8.77 -10.12
N LEU A 159 -8.53 8.85 -9.11
CA LEU A 159 -7.08 8.95 -9.27
C LEU A 159 -6.31 7.66 -8.91
N ARG A 160 -7.00 6.60 -8.47
CA ARG A 160 -6.33 5.41 -7.94
C ARG A 160 -5.44 4.69 -8.96
N SER A 161 -5.79 4.68 -10.21
CA SER A 161 -5.01 4.07 -11.30
C SER A 161 -3.79 4.88 -11.72
N GLU A 162 -3.71 6.16 -11.33
CA GLU A 162 -2.62 7.04 -11.71
C GLU A 162 -1.35 6.86 -10.86
N CYS A 163 -1.43 6.08 -9.77
CA CYS A 163 -0.30 5.90 -8.87
C CYS A 163 -0.16 4.48 -8.31
N ASN A 164 1.05 4.17 -7.86
CA ASN A 164 1.39 3.01 -7.05
C ASN A 164 1.54 3.44 -5.59
N ILE A 165 1.01 2.66 -4.66
CA ILE A 165 1.16 2.90 -3.22
C ILE A 165 2.22 1.94 -2.69
N LEU A 166 3.29 2.48 -2.11
CA LEU A 166 4.34 1.74 -1.43
C LEU A 166 4.26 2.02 0.07
N VAL A 167 4.61 1.01 0.86
CA VAL A 167 4.57 1.11 2.32
C VAL A 167 5.93 0.75 2.90
N GLU A 168 6.45 1.62 3.76
CA GLU A 168 7.64 1.38 4.57
C GLU A 168 7.23 1.42 6.05
N THR A 169 7.13 0.25 6.69
CA THR A 169 6.63 0.18 8.06
C THR A 169 7.23 -1.00 8.83
N ALA A 170 7.39 -0.83 10.13
CA ALA A 170 7.77 -1.91 11.05
C ALA A 170 6.57 -2.70 11.58
N THR A 171 5.33 -2.29 11.28
CA THR A 171 4.11 -2.89 11.84
C THR A 171 3.48 -3.96 10.94
N THR A 172 4.01 -4.21 9.75
CA THR A 172 3.53 -5.25 8.82
C THR A 172 3.77 -6.65 9.38
N ARG A 173 2.78 -7.51 9.24
CA ARG A 173 2.84 -8.94 9.58
C ARG A 173 2.53 -9.79 8.36
#